data_82fc60e0b1b08e7bc49b317bfe53cdd5
#
_entry.id   82fc60e0b1b08e7bc49b317bfe53cdd5
#
_cell.length_a   1.000
_cell.length_b   1.000
_cell.length_c   1.000
_cell.angle_alpha   90.00
_cell.angle_beta   90.00
_cell.angle_gamma   90.00
#
_symmetry.space_group_name_H-M   'P 1'
#
loop_
_entity.id
_entity.type
_entity.pdbx_description
1 polymer ?
#
loop_
_entity_poly.entity_id
_entity_poly.type
_entity_poly.pdbx_seq_one_letter_code
_entity_poly.pdbx_strand_id
1 'polypeptide(L)' 'MKLNLQQLDLNLLLVFDALMRERNLSRAAIRLHRSQPAVSNALARLREQLDQPLFRRTAKGLE' A
#
# COMPACT_ATOMS: atom_id res chain seq x y z
N MET A 1 -13.96 2.17 10.85
CA MET A 1 -13.41 2.09 9.49
C MET A 1 -14.53 1.90 8.49
N LYS A 2 -14.58 2.75 7.49
CA LYS A 2 -15.58 2.64 6.43
C LYS A 2 -14.90 2.01 5.21
N LEU A 3 -15.29 0.78 4.91
CA LEU A 3 -14.77 0.08 3.74
C LEU A 3 -15.91 -0.14 2.76
N ASN A 4 -15.81 0.51 1.60
CA ASN A 4 -16.77 0.31 0.52
C ASN A 4 -16.07 -0.46 -0.59
N LEU A 5 -16.37 -1.74 -0.69
CA LEU A 5 -15.73 -2.63 -1.65
C LEU A 5 -15.99 -2.23 -3.10
N GLN A 6 -17.11 -1.55 -3.36
CA GLN A 6 -17.43 -1.09 -4.71
C GLN A 6 -16.53 0.07 -5.14
N GLN A 7 -16.04 0.84 -4.19
CA GLN A 7 -15.16 1.99 -4.46
C GLN A 7 -13.69 1.63 -4.34
N LEU A 8 -13.38 0.48 -3.76
CA LEU A 8 -12.01 0.06 -3.56
C LEU A 8 -11.43 -0.49 -4.86
N ASP A 9 -10.32 0.10 -5.31
CA ASP A 9 -9.63 -0.33 -6.50
C ASP A 9 -8.92 -1.66 -6.23
N LEU A 10 -9.14 -2.66 -7.08
CA LEU A 10 -8.49 -3.96 -6.94
C LEU A 10 -6.97 -3.85 -6.98
N ASN A 11 -6.43 -2.89 -7.75
CA ASN A 11 -4.98 -2.64 -7.76
C ASN A 11 -4.49 -2.24 -6.37
N LEU A 12 -5.29 -1.50 -5.62
CA LEU A 12 -4.92 -1.12 -4.26
C LEU A 12 -4.86 -2.32 -3.33
N LEU A 13 -5.71 -3.33 -3.55
CA LEU A 13 -5.66 -4.56 -2.78
C LEU A 13 -4.37 -5.34 -3.05
N LEU A 14 -3.93 -5.36 -4.32
CA LEU A 14 -2.66 -6.01 -4.68
C LEU A 14 -1.48 -5.30 -4.03
N VAL A 15 -1.52 -3.97 -4.03
CA VAL A 15 -0.48 -3.17 -3.36
C VAL A 15 -0.48 -3.45 -1.86
N PHE A 16 -1.65 -3.48 -1.26
CA PHE A 16 -1.79 -3.76 0.17
C PHE A 16 -1.17 -5.13 0.51
N ASP A 17 -1.49 -6.15 -0.28
CA ASP A 17 -0.95 -7.49 -0.06
C ASP A 17 0.57 -7.49 -0.15
N ALA A 18 1.12 -6.84 -1.19
CA ALA A 18 2.58 -6.78 -1.37
C ALA A 18 3.25 -6.05 -0.20
N LEU A 19 2.65 -4.95 0.27
CA LEU A 19 3.20 -4.21 1.40
C LEU A 19 3.14 -5.02 2.70
N MET A 20 2.08 -5.79 2.89
CA MET A 20 1.97 -6.67 4.05
C MET A 20 3.05 -7.74 4.05
N ARG A 21 3.37 -8.29 2.88
CA ARG A 21 4.37 -9.34 2.74
C ARG A 21 5.78 -8.81 2.89
N GLU A 22 6.07 -7.67 2.23
CA GLU A 22 7.44 -7.17 2.16
C GLU A 22 7.81 -6.19 3.26
N ARG A 23 6.83 -5.43 3.76
CA ARG A 23 7.06 -4.37 4.75
C ARG A 23 8.16 -3.40 4.31
N ASN A 24 8.28 -3.18 2.99
CA ASN A 24 9.30 -2.36 2.39
C ASN A 24 8.81 -1.89 1.03
N LEU A 25 8.84 -0.57 0.80
CA LEU A 25 8.30 0.02 -0.44
C LEU A 25 9.06 -0.46 -1.67
N SER A 26 10.39 -0.48 -1.60
CA SER A 26 11.20 -0.89 -2.75
C SER A 26 10.95 -2.34 -3.13
N ARG A 27 10.89 -3.22 -2.13
CA ARG A 27 10.63 -4.64 -2.37
C ARG A 27 9.22 -4.88 -2.86
N ALA A 28 8.24 -4.16 -2.31
CA ALA A 28 6.87 -4.27 -2.79
C ALA A 28 6.78 -3.84 -4.24
N ALA A 29 7.48 -2.77 -4.63
CA ALA A 29 7.49 -2.30 -6.00
C ALA A 29 8.08 -3.36 -6.93
N ILE A 30 9.17 -4.01 -6.54
CA ILE A 30 9.77 -5.08 -7.31
C ILE A 30 8.77 -6.24 -7.47
N ARG A 31 8.13 -6.64 -6.38
CA ARG A 31 7.14 -7.72 -6.41
C ARG A 31 6.00 -7.41 -7.37
N LEU A 32 5.58 -6.15 -7.43
CA LEU A 32 4.47 -5.71 -8.26
C LEU A 32 4.87 -5.32 -9.67
N HIS A 33 6.17 -5.31 -9.97
CA HIS A 33 6.70 -4.83 -11.25
C HIS A 33 6.29 -3.39 -11.51
N ARG A 34 6.40 -2.55 -10.49
CA ARG A 34 6.04 -1.13 -10.55
C ARG A 34 7.14 -0.28 -9.96
N SER A 35 7.11 1.02 -10.25
CA SER A 35 8.05 1.95 -9.65
C SER A 35 7.69 2.19 -8.19
N GLN A 36 8.71 2.56 -7.39
CA GLN A 36 8.47 2.89 -6.00
C GLN A 36 7.52 4.07 -5.82
N PRO A 37 7.63 5.17 -6.62
CA PRO A 37 6.65 6.25 -6.51
C PRO A 37 5.22 5.80 -6.80
N ALA A 38 5.02 4.88 -7.75
CA ALA A 38 3.69 4.37 -8.05
C ALA A 38 3.11 3.62 -6.84
N VAL A 39 3.92 2.80 -6.18
CA VAL A 39 3.48 2.07 -4.99
C VAL A 39 3.21 3.04 -3.84
N SER A 40 4.06 4.04 -3.67
CA SER A 40 3.88 5.06 -2.63
C SER A 40 2.57 5.83 -2.83
N ASN A 41 2.26 6.21 -4.08
CA ASN A 41 1.01 6.90 -4.39
C ASN A 41 -0.20 5.99 -4.11
N ALA A 42 -0.10 4.72 -4.47
CA ALA A 42 -1.16 3.76 -4.19
C ALA A 42 -1.39 3.59 -2.69
N LEU A 43 -0.31 3.58 -1.91
CA LEU A 43 -0.42 3.50 -0.45
C LEU A 43 -1.14 4.73 0.12
N ALA A 44 -0.84 5.92 -0.40
CA ALA A 44 -1.52 7.13 0.03
C ALA A 44 -3.03 7.02 -0.24
N ARG A 45 -3.40 6.50 -1.40
CA ARG A 45 -4.82 6.30 -1.75
C ARG A 45 -5.48 5.26 -0.85
N LEU A 46 -4.76 4.19 -0.49
CA LEU A 46 -5.26 3.20 0.45
C LEU A 46 -5.56 3.83 1.81
N ARG A 47 -4.64 4.66 2.31
CA ARG A 47 -4.84 5.33 3.59
C ARG A 47 -6.11 6.19 3.57
N GLU A 48 -6.33 6.89 2.47
CA GLU A 48 -7.53 7.71 2.32
C GLU A 48 -8.79 6.86 2.31
N GLN A 49 -8.80 5.80 1.51
CA GLN A 49 -10.01 4.98 1.35
C GLN A 49 -10.35 4.19 2.60
N LEU A 50 -9.35 3.73 3.34
CA LEU A 50 -9.57 3.00 4.57
C LEU A 50 -9.62 3.90 5.80
N ASP A 51 -9.27 5.18 5.62
CA ASP A 51 -9.22 6.14 6.72
C ASP A 51 -8.32 5.64 7.86
N GLN A 52 -7.17 5.06 7.49
CA GLN A 52 -6.22 4.47 8.43
C GLN A 52 -4.79 4.86 8.07
N PRO A 53 -3.93 5.14 9.05
CA PRO A 53 -2.51 5.44 8.81
C PRO A 53 -1.70 4.16 8.62
N LEU A 54 -1.97 3.45 7.53
CA LEU A 54 -1.33 2.17 7.24
C LEU A 54 0.14 2.33 6.89
N PHE A 55 0.96 1.39 7.34
CA PHE A 55 2.37 1.25 6.95
C PHE A 55 3.18 2.51 7.16
N ARG A 56 3.30 2.94 8.39
CA ARG A 56 4.15 4.09 8.71
C ARG A 56 5.61 3.76 8.42
N ARG A 57 6.33 4.73 7.88
CA ARG A 57 7.75 4.56 7.62
C ARG A 57 8.54 4.65 8.92
N THR A 58 9.43 3.69 9.10
CA THR A 58 10.34 3.65 10.24
C THR A 58 11.74 3.31 9.74
N ALA A 59 12.72 3.35 10.63
CA ALA A 59 14.08 2.96 10.29
C ALA A 59 14.19 1.52 9.84
N LYS A 60 13.22 0.68 10.22
CA LYS A 60 13.19 -0.73 9.85
C LYS A 60 12.38 -1.01 8.59
N GLY A 61 11.84 0.01 7.95
CA GLY A 61 10.98 -0.12 6.78
C GLY A 61 9.57 0.34 7.06
N LEU A 62 8.57 -0.50 6.79
CA LEU A 62 7.16 -0.19 7.01
C LEU A 62 6.60 -1.01 8.16
N GLU A 63 5.76 -0.37 8.94
CA GLU A 63 5.06 -1.04 10.05
C GLU A 63 3.56 -0.90 9.98
#